data_88248c0784ccb8f670688352db0dcf4b
#
_entry.id   88248c0784ccb8f670688352db0dcf4b
#
_cell.length_a   1.000
_cell.length_b   1.000
_cell.length_c   1.000
_cell.angle_alpha   90.00
_cell.angle_beta   90.00
_cell.angle_gamma   90.00
#
_symmetry.space_group_name_H-M   'P 1'
#
loop_
_entity.id
_entity.type
_entity.pdbx_description
1 polymer ?
#
loop_
_entity_poly.entity_id
_entity_poly.type
_entity_poly.pdbx_seq_one_letter_code
_entity_poly.pdbx_strand_id
1 'polypeptide(L)'
;MTRTKLYSELFNRYNRERRQFFLDCREESGRQNLRMLKKITILLVPFILFAFFFTPFLVRGWTISLPYYVLFGFVVLTAGISVFYASRPKIHYYVANTICTLFILGMFIITAWIDIFPYRNVPASFVPLLLIVTPTVFILRFRLIIPLMAIVDLVYSIVTLWYKVPRIAQSDVFTAFIGLVLGYMMTLTIVQLRIRDNNAKREYQRRCMVDPVTGILNKFSFENSLRDTLNARDETHECALLLVDIDNMKRMNDELGKLVGDMFLENVAEFLTSIFRGSDIIGRVGGDEFMVYVRNLKSEDWLAGKCS
;
A
#
# COMPACT_ATOMS: atom_id res chain seq x y z
N MET A 1 -5.68 36.92 -7.79
CA MET A 1 -5.26 35.92 -6.80
C MET A 1 -3.73 35.97 -6.73
N THR A 2 -3.14 36.32 -5.59
CA THR A 2 -1.68 36.48 -5.46
C THR A 2 -1.00 35.11 -5.55
N ARG A 3 0.16 35.05 -6.25
CA ARG A 3 0.95 33.79 -6.41
C ARG A 3 1.12 33.01 -5.07
N THR A 4 1.30 33.71 -3.99
CA THR A 4 1.43 33.15 -2.64
C THR A 4 0.17 32.38 -2.16
N LYS A 5 -1.03 32.87 -2.48
CA LYS A 5 -2.29 32.20 -2.16
C LYS A 5 -2.47 30.90 -2.97
N LEU A 6 -2.11 30.94 -4.25
CA LEU A 6 -2.15 29.76 -5.12
C LEU A 6 -1.20 28.65 -4.61
N TYR A 7 0.05 29.02 -4.25
CA TYR A 7 1.01 28.04 -3.70
C TYR A 7 0.55 27.44 -2.36
N SER A 8 -0.04 28.27 -1.47
CA SER A 8 -0.56 27.75 -0.19
C SER A 8 -1.75 26.83 -0.38
N GLU A 9 -2.64 27.11 -1.34
CA GLU A 9 -3.78 26.24 -1.66
C GLU A 9 -3.34 24.92 -2.29
N LEU A 10 -2.40 24.94 -3.23
CA LEU A 10 -1.82 23.72 -3.83
C LEU A 10 -1.10 22.86 -2.78
N PHE A 11 -0.32 23.50 -1.90
CA PHE A 11 0.36 22.79 -0.81
C PHE A 11 -0.61 22.17 0.18
N ASN A 12 -1.68 22.89 0.56
CA ASN A 12 -2.71 22.39 1.46
C ASN A 12 -3.55 21.27 0.82
N ARG A 13 -3.83 21.38 -0.50
CA ARG A 13 -4.49 20.33 -1.26
C ARG A 13 -3.64 19.06 -1.32
N TYR A 14 -2.36 19.18 -1.67
CA TYR A 14 -1.41 18.08 -1.70
C TYR A 14 -1.29 17.38 -0.35
N ASN A 15 -1.22 18.14 0.76
CA ASN A 15 -1.15 17.57 2.10
C ASN A 15 -2.45 16.85 2.50
N ARG A 16 -3.62 17.33 2.08
CA ARG A 16 -4.91 16.68 2.29
C ARG A 16 -5.02 15.36 1.50
N GLU A 17 -4.72 15.37 0.21
CA GLU A 17 -4.74 14.18 -0.65
C GLU A 17 -3.79 13.10 -0.12
N ARG A 18 -2.58 13.48 0.29
CA ARG A 18 -1.61 12.58 0.90
C ARG A 18 -2.10 11.99 2.22
N ARG A 19 -2.69 12.80 3.10
CA ARG A 19 -3.25 12.33 4.37
C ARG A 19 -4.39 11.35 4.14
N GLN A 20 -5.27 11.65 3.20
CA GLN A 20 -6.40 10.82 2.83
C GLN A 20 -5.96 9.48 2.23
N PHE A 21 -4.98 9.50 1.32
CA PHE A 21 -4.36 8.28 0.79
C PHE A 21 -3.87 7.33 1.90
N PHE A 22 -3.12 7.86 2.88
CA PHE A 22 -2.62 7.03 3.98
C PHE A 22 -3.70 6.58 4.97
N LEU A 23 -4.84 7.24 5.02
CA LEU A 23 -5.98 6.78 5.83
C LEU A 23 -6.76 5.68 5.11
N ASP A 24 -7.08 5.91 3.84
CA ASP A 24 -7.90 5.00 3.03
C ASP A 24 -7.17 3.69 2.69
N CYS A 25 -5.86 3.76 2.41
CA CYS A 25 -5.04 2.61 2.03
C CYS A 25 -4.24 2.02 3.21
N ARG A 26 -4.63 2.29 4.45
CA ARG A 26 -3.85 1.96 5.64
C ARG A 26 -3.55 0.46 5.79
N GLU A 27 -4.57 -0.38 5.73
CA GLU A 27 -4.41 -1.83 5.90
C GLU A 27 -3.72 -2.47 4.69
N GLU A 28 -4.06 -2.01 3.49
CA GLU A 28 -3.44 -2.49 2.26
C GLU A 28 -1.95 -2.14 2.22
N SER A 29 -1.58 -0.92 2.62
CA SER A 29 -0.17 -0.49 2.73
C SER A 29 0.61 -1.34 3.73
N GLY A 30 0.04 -1.69 4.87
CA GLY A 30 0.67 -2.57 5.85
C GLY A 30 0.93 -3.97 5.30
N ARG A 31 -0.06 -4.58 4.65
CA ARG A 31 0.09 -5.89 3.98
C ARG A 31 1.12 -5.84 2.85
N GLN A 32 1.11 -4.77 2.06
CA GLN A 32 2.04 -4.59 0.96
C GLN A 32 3.48 -4.43 1.48
N ASN A 33 3.71 -3.64 2.52
CA ASN A 33 5.02 -3.51 3.17
C ASN A 33 5.55 -4.86 3.65
N LEU A 34 4.72 -5.67 4.28
CA LEU A 34 5.11 -6.98 4.78
C LEU A 34 5.42 -7.97 3.64
N ARG A 35 4.62 -7.95 2.56
CA ARG A 35 4.91 -8.74 1.35
C ARG A 35 6.23 -8.32 0.69
N MET A 36 6.51 -7.02 0.66
CA MET A 36 7.78 -6.49 0.14
C MET A 36 8.94 -6.90 1.05
N LEU A 37 8.79 -6.79 2.38
CA LEU A 37 9.80 -7.25 3.33
C LEU A 37 10.11 -8.74 3.11
N LYS A 38 9.08 -9.60 2.98
CA LYS A 38 9.26 -11.02 2.66
C LYS A 38 10.06 -11.22 1.39
N LYS A 39 9.70 -10.55 0.29
CA LYS A 39 10.40 -10.69 -1.00
C LYS A 39 11.87 -10.27 -0.90
N ILE A 40 12.12 -9.12 -0.25
CA ILE A 40 13.47 -8.57 -0.13
C ILE A 40 14.35 -9.44 0.76
N THR A 41 13.86 -9.86 1.91
CA THR A 41 14.65 -10.69 2.83
C THR A 41 14.96 -12.06 2.22
N ILE A 42 14.00 -12.69 1.52
CA ILE A 42 14.23 -13.94 0.80
C ILE A 42 15.29 -13.75 -0.31
N LEU A 43 15.28 -12.62 -1.01
CA LEU A 43 16.27 -12.33 -2.07
C LEU A 43 17.66 -11.98 -1.48
N LEU A 44 17.69 -11.28 -0.34
CA LEU A 44 18.95 -10.87 0.29
C LEU A 44 19.72 -12.06 0.86
N VAL A 45 19.07 -13.11 1.35
CA VAL A 45 19.76 -14.30 1.91
C VAL A 45 20.71 -14.93 0.89
N PRO A 46 20.27 -15.39 -0.30
CA PRO A 46 21.20 -15.94 -1.29
C PRO A 46 22.18 -14.91 -1.82
N PHE A 47 21.81 -13.63 -1.90
CA PHE A 47 22.71 -12.58 -2.35
C PHE A 47 23.89 -12.39 -1.37
N ILE A 48 23.64 -12.36 -0.05
CA ILE A 48 24.68 -12.23 0.96
C ILE A 48 25.58 -13.49 0.95
N LEU A 49 25.01 -14.69 0.82
CA LEU A 49 25.78 -15.92 0.71
C LEU A 49 26.66 -15.91 -0.55
N PHE A 50 26.12 -15.46 -1.67
CA PHE A 50 26.89 -15.28 -2.90
C PHE A 50 28.03 -14.28 -2.69
N ALA A 51 27.75 -13.13 -2.06
CA ALA A 51 28.75 -12.13 -1.75
C ALA A 51 29.86 -12.71 -0.85
N PHE A 52 29.53 -13.50 0.17
CA PHE A 52 30.50 -14.14 1.07
C PHE A 52 31.43 -15.08 0.30
N PHE A 53 30.89 -15.81 -0.68
CA PHE A 53 31.67 -16.75 -1.48
C PHE A 53 32.54 -16.05 -2.52
N PHE A 54 31.99 -15.06 -3.24
CA PHE A 54 32.66 -14.43 -4.39
C PHE A 54 33.60 -13.28 -4.03
N THR A 55 33.32 -12.49 -2.98
CA THR A 55 34.13 -11.30 -2.67
C THR A 55 35.60 -11.65 -2.36
N PRO A 56 35.95 -12.72 -1.64
CA PRO A 56 37.33 -13.11 -1.43
C PRO A 56 38.14 -13.40 -2.71
N PHE A 57 37.45 -13.82 -3.79
CA PHE A 57 38.07 -14.04 -5.10
C PHE A 57 38.29 -12.74 -5.87
N LEU A 58 37.40 -11.77 -5.70
CA LEU A 58 37.42 -10.50 -6.43
C LEU A 58 38.35 -9.49 -5.78
N VAL A 59 38.44 -9.47 -4.45
CA VAL A 59 39.19 -8.47 -3.68
C VAL A 59 40.29 -9.19 -2.85
N ARG A 60 41.52 -9.05 -3.27
CA ARG A 60 42.65 -9.65 -2.57
C ARG A 60 42.80 -9.06 -1.14
N GLY A 61 42.87 -9.93 -0.16
CA GLY A 61 43.01 -9.54 1.24
C GLY A 61 41.71 -9.14 1.93
N TRP A 62 40.57 -9.30 1.27
CA TRP A 62 39.27 -9.09 1.90
C TRP A 62 38.93 -10.24 2.85
N THR A 63 38.60 -9.89 4.11
CA THR A 63 38.20 -10.84 5.14
C THR A 63 36.79 -10.50 5.62
N ILE A 64 35.96 -11.54 5.84
CA ILE A 64 34.64 -11.35 6.37
C ILE A 64 34.74 -11.02 7.85
N SER A 65 34.43 -9.78 8.23
CA SER A 65 34.43 -9.34 9.63
C SER A 65 33.10 -9.68 10.33
N LEU A 66 33.09 -9.69 11.66
CA LEU A 66 31.92 -10.04 12.48
C LEU A 66 30.63 -9.34 12.08
N PRO A 67 30.58 -8.03 11.75
CA PRO A 67 29.35 -7.35 11.35
C PRO A 67 28.65 -7.96 10.15
N TYR A 68 29.38 -8.58 9.21
CA TYR A 68 28.76 -9.24 8.05
C TYR A 68 28.01 -10.52 8.43
N TYR A 69 28.53 -11.29 9.40
CA TYR A 69 27.81 -12.45 9.95
C TYR A 69 26.57 -12.01 10.72
N VAL A 70 26.65 -10.91 11.47
CA VAL A 70 25.49 -10.32 12.16
C VAL A 70 24.45 -9.84 11.16
N LEU A 71 24.86 -9.21 10.05
CA LEU A 71 23.97 -8.81 8.97
C LEU A 71 23.22 -10.03 8.39
N PHE A 72 23.94 -11.09 8.09
CA PHE A 72 23.36 -12.31 7.58
C PHE A 72 22.34 -12.91 8.55
N GLY A 73 22.71 -13.09 9.82
CA GLY A 73 21.82 -13.61 10.87
C GLY A 73 20.55 -12.75 11.04
N PHE A 74 20.72 -11.42 11.01
CA PHE A 74 19.59 -10.48 11.09
C PHE A 74 18.63 -10.60 9.90
N VAL A 75 19.17 -10.73 8.67
CA VAL A 75 18.35 -10.92 7.46
C VAL A 75 17.61 -12.25 7.48
N VAL A 76 18.27 -13.35 7.91
CA VAL A 76 17.64 -14.67 8.05
C VAL A 76 16.53 -14.64 9.10
N LEU A 77 16.77 -14.04 10.27
CA LEU A 77 15.78 -13.88 11.32
C LEU A 77 14.53 -13.10 10.81
N THR A 78 14.78 -11.97 10.16
CA THR A 78 13.70 -11.13 9.61
C THR A 78 12.99 -11.79 8.44
N ALA A 79 13.65 -12.63 7.65
CA ALA A 79 13.02 -13.47 6.63
C ALA A 79 12.02 -14.44 7.28
N GLY A 80 12.41 -15.15 8.32
CA GLY A 80 11.51 -16.03 9.08
C GLY A 80 10.30 -15.32 9.64
N ILE A 81 10.52 -14.17 10.29
CA ILE A 81 9.44 -13.31 10.82
C ILE A 81 8.50 -12.84 9.70
N SER A 82 9.05 -12.36 8.58
CA SER A 82 8.27 -11.86 7.46
C SER A 82 7.44 -12.94 6.78
N VAL A 83 7.98 -14.16 6.62
CA VAL A 83 7.24 -15.31 6.09
C VAL A 83 6.10 -15.69 7.01
N PHE A 84 6.36 -15.79 8.32
CA PHE A 84 5.34 -16.15 9.32
C PHE A 84 4.16 -15.17 9.32
N TYR A 85 4.46 -13.86 9.38
CA TYR A 85 3.40 -12.85 9.42
C TYR A 85 2.74 -12.63 8.07
N ALA A 86 3.46 -12.71 6.93
CA ALA A 86 2.87 -12.54 5.61
C ALA A 86 1.90 -13.66 5.21
N SER A 87 1.97 -14.82 5.86
CA SER A 87 1.07 -15.96 5.64
C SER A 87 -0.25 -15.86 6.43
N ARG A 88 -0.39 -14.87 7.30
CA ARG A 88 -1.61 -14.71 8.10
C ARG A 88 -2.66 -13.87 7.36
N PRO A 89 -3.95 -14.28 7.33
CA PRO A 89 -5.00 -13.60 6.57
C PRO A 89 -5.35 -12.21 7.13
N LYS A 90 -5.21 -12.01 8.44
CA LYS A 90 -5.51 -10.74 9.13
C LYS A 90 -4.30 -10.28 9.95
N ILE A 91 -3.64 -9.22 9.49
CA ILE A 91 -2.58 -8.55 10.23
C ILE A 91 -2.97 -7.12 10.45
N HIS A 92 -2.87 -6.70 11.71
CA HIS A 92 -3.11 -5.30 12.05
C HIS A 92 -2.01 -4.41 11.47
N TYR A 93 -2.41 -3.30 10.85
CA TYR A 93 -1.51 -2.33 10.22
C TYR A 93 -0.31 -1.92 11.09
N TYR A 94 -0.54 -1.69 12.39
CA TYR A 94 0.54 -1.28 13.30
C TYR A 94 1.61 -2.35 13.44
N VAL A 95 1.25 -3.62 13.55
CA VAL A 95 2.20 -4.74 13.65
C VAL A 95 3.07 -4.82 12.40
N ALA A 96 2.44 -4.78 11.22
CA ALA A 96 3.17 -4.80 9.95
C ALA A 96 4.17 -3.64 9.83
N ASN A 97 3.73 -2.43 10.16
CA ASN A 97 4.59 -1.25 10.10
C ASN A 97 5.72 -1.28 11.14
N THR A 98 5.47 -1.75 12.36
CA THR A 98 6.50 -1.89 13.40
C THR A 98 7.58 -2.87 12.96
N ILE A 99 7.20 -4.04 12.42
CA ILE A 99 8.16 -5.03 11.89
C ILE A 99 9.03 -4.39 10.80
N CYS A 100 8.43 -3.70 9.83
CA CYS A 100 9.18 -3.04 8.76
C CYS A 100 10.10 -1.92 9.29
N THR A 101 9.64 -1.13 10.26
CA THR A 101 10.44 -0.06 10.87
C THR A 101 11.62 -0.63 11.65
N LEU A 102 11.42 -1.70 12.42
CA LEU A 102 12.52 -2.39 13.15
C LEU A 102 13.54 -3.01 12.17
N PHE A 103 13.07 -3.58 11.06
CA PHE A 103 13.95 -4.07 10.01
C PHE A 103 14.81 -2.93 9.43
N ILE A 104 14.20 -1.79 9.08
CA ILE A 104 14.91 -0.63 8.55
C ILE A 104 15.96 -0.13 9.54
N LEU A 105 15.59 0.06 10.81
CA LEU A 105 16.52 0.48 11.86
C LEU A 105 17.68 -0.50 12.05
N GLY A 106 17.38 -1.79 12.12
CA GLY A 106 18.40 -2.83 12.24
C GLY A 106 19.37 -2.83 11.05
N MET A 107 18.86 -2.67 9.83
CA MET A 107 19.69 -2.54 8.63
C MET A 107 20.61 -1.32 8.72
N PHE A 108 20.10 -0.15 9.12
CA PHE A 108 20.94 1.05 9.28
C PHE A 108 22.00 0.88 10.36
N ILE A 109 21.68 0.30 11.52
CA ILE A 109 22.61 0.07 12.60
C ILE A 109 23.74 -0.86 12.17
N ILE A 110 23.40 -2.00 11.55
CA ILE A 110 24.38 -3.00 11.16
C ILE A 110 25.25 -2.49 10.00
N THR A 111 24.67 -1.81 9.02
CA THR A 111 25.44 -1.25 7.90
C THR A 111 26.30 -0.07 8.33
N ALA A 112 25.86 0.76 9.27
CA ALA A 112 26.70 1.79 9.88
C ALA A 112 27.87 1.16 10.64
N TRP A 113 27.63 0.03 11.32
CA TRP A 113 28.72 -0.72 11.96
C TRP A 113 29.74 -1.22 10.93
N ILE A 114 29.28 -1.77 9.80
CA ILE A 114 30.14 -2.22 8.68
C ILE A 114 30.93 -1.03 8.10
N ASP A 115 30.26 0.11 7.87
CA ASP A 115 30.89 1.27 7.23
C ASP A 115 31.91 2.00 8.13
N ILE A 116 31.73 1.95 9.46
CA ILE A 116 32.57 2.76 10.39
C ILE A 116 33.71 1.96 11.02
N PHE A 117 33.39 0.86 11.71
CA PHE A 117 34.33 0.25 12.67
C PHE A 117 35.38 -0.67 12.08
N PRO A 118 35.12 -1.53 11.05
CA PRO A 118 36.15 -2.44 10.52
C PRO A 118 37.27 -1.72 9.79
N TYR A 119 36.99 -0.57 9.16
CA TYR A 119 37.91 0.08 8.24
C TYR A 119 37.91 1.61 8.38
N ARG A 120 38.78 2.14 9.26
CA ARG A 120 38.90 3.60 9.50
C ARG A 120 39.31 4.41 8.26
N ASN A 121 40.01 3.76 7.33
CA ASN A 121 40.63 4.39 6.15
C ASN A 121 39.91 4.10 4.85
N VAL A 122 38.73 3.46 4.90
CA VAL A 122 37.93 3.10 3.71
C VAL A 122 36.65 3.94 3.68
N PRO A 123 36.27 4.52 2.52
CA PRO A 123 35.04 5.22 2.39
C PRO A 123 33.81 4.32 2.64
N ALA A 124 32.77 4.92 3.19
CA ALA A 124 31.48 4.25 3.41
C ALA A 124 30.71 4.05 2.11
N SER A 125 29.93 2.98 2.02
CA SER A 125 29.13 2.66 0.84
C SER A 125 27.68 2.27 1.16
N PHE A 126 27.44 1.63 2.31
CA PHE A 126 26.15 1.02 2.60
C PHE A 126 25.12 2.02 3.13
N VAL A 127 25.49 2.88 4.09
CA VAL A 127 24.55 3.84 4.68
C VAL A 127 24.02 4.85 3.66
N PRO A 128 24.86 5.50 2.80
CA PRO A 128 24.35 6.38 1.76
C PRO A 128 23.38 5.69 0.79
N LEU A 129 23.70 4.44 0.41
CA LEU A 129 22.84 3.64 -0.47
C LEU A 129 21.49 3.32 0.19
N LEU A 130 21.49 2.92 1.47
CA LEU A 130 20.25 2.62 2.19
C LEU A 130 19.36 3.85 2.37
N LEU A 131 19.91 5.04 2.54
CA LEU A 131 19.14 6.29 2.60
C LEU A 131 18.36 6.53 1.32
N ILE A 132 18.90 6.14 0.15
CA ILE A 132 18.20 6.27 -1.14
C ILE A 132 17.19 5.14 -1.35
N VAL A 133 17.54 3.89 -0.99
CA VAL A 133 16.74 2.70 -1.31
C VAL A 133 15.54 2.54 -0.37
N THR A 134 15.69 2.88 0.92
CA THR A 134 14.64 2.66 1.93
C THR A 134 13.27 3.24 1.53
N PRO A 135 13.13 4.49 1.08
CA PRO A 135 11.84 5.05 0.71
C PRO A 135 11.24 4.48 -0.59
N THR A 136 12.07 3.82 -1.43
CA THR A 136 11.57 3.20 -2.66
C THR A 136 10.85 1.89 -2.38
N VAL A 137 11.26 1.21 -1.32
CA VAL A 137 10.80 -0.13 -0.97
C VAL A 137 9.57 -0.10 -0.07
N PHE A 138 9.58 0.71 0.99
CA PHE A 138 8.55 0.70 2.02
C PHE A 138 7.61 1.89 1.94
N ILE A 139 6.30 1.61 2.07
CA ILE A 139 5.24 2.61 2.11
C ILE A 139 5.04 3.06 3.55
N LEU A 140 5.96 3.86 4.06
CA LEU A 140 5.84 4.41 5.40
C LEU A 140 5.23 5.82 5.37
N ARG A 141 4.59 6.22 6.47
CA ARG A 141 4.06 7.58 6.61
C ARG A 141 5.21 8.59 6.54
N PHE A 142 5.03 9.63 5.77
CA PHE A 142 6.02 10.71 5.59
C PHE A 142 6.52 11.29 6.92
N ARG A 143 5.60 11.43 7.90
CA ARG A 143 5.93 11.91 9.25
C ARG A 143 6.81 10.97 10.06
N LEU A 144 6.93 9.71 9.62
CA LEU A 144 7.77 8.71 10.28
C LEU A 144 9.10 8.55 9.54
N ILE A 145 9.06 8.39 8.21
CA ILE A 145 10.25 8.04 7.43
C ILE A 145 11.26 9.17 7.37
N ILE A 146 10.83 10.42 7.20
CA ILE A 146 11.73 11.57 7.05
C ILE A 146 12.53 11.85 8.33
N PRO A 147 11.90 12.03 9.52
CA PRO A 147 12.68 12.25 10.74
C PRO A 147 13.54 11.04 11.10
N LEU A 148 13.07 9.81 10.80
CA LEU A 148 13.86 8.61 11.01
C LEU A 148 15.16 8.65 10.21
N MET A 149 15.10 8.92 8.92
CA MET A 149 16.27 9.03 8.05
C MET A 149 17.20 10.17 8.47
N ALA A 150 16.64 11.33 8.84
CA ALA A 150 17.42 12.47 9.31
C ALA A 150 18.17 12.18 10.63
N ILE A 151 17.51 11.48 11.58
CA ILE A 151 18.15 11.08 12.85
C ILE A 151 19.25 10.06 12.60
N VAL A 152 19.00 9.07 11.74
CA VAL A 152 20.00 8.06 11.37
C VAL A 152 21.22 8.71 10.73
N ASP A 153 21.03 9.62 9.77
CA ASP A 153 22.11 10.35 9.10
C ASP A 153 22.90 11.22 10.08
N LEU A 154 22.20 11.93 10.98
CA LEU A 154 22.86 12.75 12.00
C LEU A 154 23.73 11.91 12.94
N VAL A 155 23.20 10.81 13.48
CA VAL A 155 23.93 9.92 14.38
C VAL A 155 25.12 9.28 13.65
N TYR A 156 24.88 8.80 12.43
CA TYR A 156 25.94 8.25 11.57
C TYR A 156 27.07 9.26 11.33
N SER A 157 26.74 10.50 10.99
CA SER A 157 27.70 11.58 10.72
C SER A 157 28.53 11.91 11.96
N ILE A 158 27.91 12.03 13.14
CA ILE A 158 28.60 12.30 14.40
C ILE A 158 29.61 11.19 14.71
N VAL A 159 29.20 9.92 14.65
CA VAL A 159 30.05 8.78 14.95
C VAL A 159 31.19 8.67 13.93
N THR A 160 30.93 8.90 12.67
CA THR A 160 31.92 8.88 11.59
C THR A 160 33.01 9.94 11.77
N LEU A 161 32.61 11.18 12.10
CA LEU A 161 33.55 12.29 12.37
C LEU A 161 34.40 12.03 13.59
N TRP A 162 33.89 11.31 14.58
CA TRP A 162 34.64 11.00 15.80
C TRP A 162 35.61 9.83 15.62
N TYR A 163 35.28 8.84 14.78
CA TYR A 163 36.02 7.59 14.70
C TYR A 163 36.97 7.49 13.50
N LYS A 164 36.57 7.98 12.32
CA LYS A 164 37.32 7.84 11.07
C LYS A 164 38.37 8.93 10.88
N VAL A 165 39.34 8.68 10.00
CA VAL A 165 40.35 9.68 9.59
C VAL A 165 39.61 10.91 8.99
N PRO A 166 40.00 12.15 9.36
CA PRO A 166 39.23 13.37 9.02
C PRO A 166 38.85 13.51 7.54
N ARG A 167 39.79 13.22 6.63
CA ARG A 167 39.59 13.33 5.18
C ARG A 167 38.48 12.35 4.69
N ILE A 168 38.48 11.13 5.21
CA ILE A 168 37.50 10.10 4.86
C ILE A 168 36.18 10.39 5.54
N ALA A 169 36.17 10.79 6.80
CA ALA A 169 34.99 11.17 7.54
C ALA A 169 34.22 12.30 6.85
N GLN A 170 34.89 13.33 6.36
CA GLN A 170 34.29 14.43 5.61
C GLN A 170 33.61 13.92 4.31
N SER A 171 34.28 13.04 3.56
CA SER A 171 33.71 12.42 2.36
C SER A 171 32.48 11.58 2.67
N ASP A 172 32.53 10.78 3.74
CA ASP A 172 31.42 9.90 4.14
C ASP A 172 30.21 10.69 4.61
N VAL A 173 30.40 11.73 5.40
CA VAL A 173 29.33 12.65 5.83
C VAL A 173 28.70 13.35 4.62
N PHE A 174 29.53 13.80 3.68
CA PHE A 174 29.02 14.46 2.47
C PHE A 174 28.23 13.50 1.60
N THR A 175 28.69 12.26 1.40
CA THR A 175 27.96 11.25 0.61
C THR A 175 26.68 10.79 1.32
N ALA A 176 26.68 10.68 2.64
CA ALA A 176 25.47 10.36 3.42
C ALA A 176 24.45 11.49 3.33
N PHE A 177 24.87 12.74 3.44
CA PHE A 177 23.99 13.89 3.23
C PHE A 177 23.38 13.92 1.81
N ILE A 178 24.17 13.63 0.77
CA ILE A 178 23.63 13.47 -0.60
C ILE A 178 22.60 12.33 -0.63
N GLY A 179 22.90 11.19 0.00
CA GLY A 179 21.98 10.06 0.13
C GLY A 179 20.66 10.45 0.80
N LEU A 180 20.72 11.24 1.88
CA LEU A 180 19.54 11.78 2.57
C LEU A 180 18.69 12.68 1.66
N VAL A 181 19.32 13.61 0.94
CA VAL A 181 18.62 14.53 0.01
C VAL A 181 17.97 13.76 -1.12
N LEU A 182 18.70 12.82 -1.74
CA LEU A 182 18.14 11.96 -2.78
C LEU A 182 17.01 11.07 -2.27
N GLY A 183 17.16 10.49 -1.09
CA GLY A 183 16.12 9.70 -0.43
C GLY A 183 14.87 10.52 -0.12
N TYR A 184 15.03 11.77 0.30
CA TYR A 184 13.91 12.71 0.46
C TYR A 184 13.18 12.97 -0.85
N MET A 185 13.92 13.28 -1.94
CA MET A 185 13.35 13.49 -3.28
C MET A 185 12.62 12.23 -3.79
N MET A 186 13.22 11.04 -3.59
CA MET A 186 12.60 9.77 -3.93
C MET A 186 11.31 9.54 -3.14
N THR A 187 11.29 9.86 -1.85
CA THR A 187 10.08 9.77 -1.02
C THR A 187 8.94 10.60 -1.58
N LEU A 188 9.23 11.86 -1.97
CA LEU A 188 8.23 12.76 -2.57
C LEU A 188 7.70 12.19 -3.89
N THR A 189 8.61 11.75 -4.77
CA THR A 189 8.25 11.23 -6.10
C THR A 189 7.41 9.96 -5.99
N ILE A 190 7.81 9.01 -5.15
CA ILE A 190 7.09 7.73 -5.00
C ILE A 190 5.72 7.93 -4.37
N VAL A 191 5.60 8.81 -3.37
CA VAL A 191 4.29 9.12 -2.79
C VAL A 191 3.38 9.78 -3.82
N GLN A 192 3.90 10.68 -4.65
CA GLN A 192 3.12 11.29 -5.75
C GLN A 192 2.66 10.26 -6.79
N LEU A 193 3.54 9.37 -7.23
CA LEU A 193 3.19 8.30 -8.16
C LEU A 193 2.08 7.42 -7.60
N ARG A 194 2.19 7.00 -6.34
CA ARG A 194 1.18 6.15 -5.68
C ARG A 194 -0.17 6.85 -5.52
N ILE A 195 -0.19 8.14 -5.22
CA ILE A 195 -1.42 8.93 -5.17
C ILE A 195 -2.07 8.98 -6.56
N ARG A 196 -1.26 9.22 -7.61
CA ARG A 196 -1.74 9.22 -9.00
C ARG A 196 -2.31 7.87 -9.42
N ASP A 197 -1.61 6.78 -9.14
CA ASP A 197 -2.07 5.42 -9.45
C ASP A 197 -3.38 5.10 -8.74
N ASN A 198 -3.50 5.44 -7.46
CA ASN A 198 -4.72 5.23 -6.71
C ASN A 198 -5.89 6.07 -7.25
N ASN A 199 -5.63 7.33 -7.60
CA ASN A 199 -6.64 8.21 -8.19
C ASN A 199 -7.06 7.72 -9.58
N ALA A 200 -6.11 7.27 -10.42
CA ALA A 200 -6.40 6.69 -11.72
C ALA A 200 -7.23 5.40 -11.61
N LYS A 201 -6.91 4.53 -10.64
CA LYS A 201 -7.69 3.31 -10.35
C LYS A 201 -9.11 3.63 -9.92
N ARG A 202 -9.30 4.63 -9.04
CA ARG A 202 -10.63 5.11 -8.62
C ARG A 202 -11.41 5.71 -9.77
N GLU A 203 -10.75 6.50 -10.62
CA GLU A 203 -11.38 7.09 -11.79
C GLU A 203 -11.79 6.03 -12.82
N TYR A 204 -10.94 5.03 -13.05
CA TYR A 204 -11.28 3.88 -13.89
C TYR A 204 -12.50 3.13 -13.34
N GLN A 205 -12.53 2.85 -12.02
CA GLN A 205 -13.67 2.21 -11.37
C GLN A 205 -14.96 3.03 -11.48
N ARG A 206 -14.86 4.37 -11.46
CA ARG A 206 -16.02 5.26 -11.67
C ARG A 206 -16.50 5.30 -13.12
N ARG A 207 -15.58 5.14 -14.08
CA ARG A 207 -15.91 5.12 -15.51
C ARG A 207 -16.47 3.77 -15.97
N CYS A 208 -16.14 2.68 -15.30
CA CYS A 208 -16.79 1.41 -15.52
C CYS A 208 -18.26 1.53 -15.06
N MET A 209 -19.21 1.39 -15.99
CA MET A 209 -20.65 1.50 -15.68
C MET A 209 -21.17 0.28 -14.90
N VAL A 210 -20.50 -0.85 -15.03
CA VAL A 210 -20.93 -2.13 -14.50
C VAL A 210 -19.96 -2.65 -13.41
N ASP A 211 -20.47 -3.44 -12.50
CA ASP A 211 -19.66 -4.20 -11.56
C ASP A 211 -18.96 -5.36 -12.28
N PRO A 212 -17.64 -5.53 -12.12
CA PRO A 212 -16.86 -6.51 -12.90
C PRO A 212 -17.14 -7.97 -12.52
N VAL A 213 -17.76 -8.24 -11.37
CA VAL A 213 -18.14 -9.58 -10.95
C VAL A 213 -19.53 -9.94 -11.47
N THR A 214 -20.50 -9.04 -11.30
CA THR A 214 -21.90 -9.34 -11.54
C THR A 214 -22.45 -8.84 -12.88
N GLY A 215 -21.72 -7.97 -13.58
CA GLY A 215 -22.13 -7.39 -14.86
C GLY A 215 -23.29 -6.39 -14.81
N ILE A 216 -23.96 -6.23 -13.66
CA ILE A 216 -24.99 -5.19 -13.46
C ILE A 216 -24.35 -3.84 -13.10
N LEU A 217 -25.17 -2.78 -12.95
CA LEU A 217 -24.63 -1.46 -12.63
C LEU A 217 -23.84 -1.49 -11.31
N ASN A 218 -22.69 -0.83 -11.29
CA ASN A 218 -21.97 -0.58 -10.04
C ASN A 218 -22.65 0.53 -9.23
N LYS A 219 -22.28 0.69 -7.98
CA LYS A 219 -22.81 1.69 -7.05
C LYS A 219 -22.91 3.08 -7.67
N PHE A 220 -21.83 3.55 -8.30
CA PHE A 220 -21.76 4.90 -8.87
C PHE A 220 -22.76 5.08 -10.02
N SER A 221 -22.84 4.09 -10.91
CA SER A 221 -23.75 4.12 -12.06
C SER A 221 -25.21 3.95 -11.64
N PHE A 222 -25.47 3.10 -10.63
CA PHE A 222 -26.79 2.96 -10.03
C PHE A 222 -27.26 4.29 -9.43
N GLU A 223 -26.46 4.92 -8.57
CA GLU A 223 -26.80 6.20 -7.93
C GLU A 223 -27.05 7.32 -8.95
N ASN A 224 -26.24 7.39 -10.02
CA ASN A 224 -26.42 8.37 -11.08
C ASN A 224 -27.73 8.09 -11.88
N SER A 225 -27.95 6.85 -12.30
CA SER A 225 -29.16 6.45 -13.02
C SER A 225 -30.43 6.68 -12.19
N LEU A 226 -30.35 6.41 -10.88
CA LEU A 226 -31.43 6.70 -9.94
C LEU A 226 -31.69 8.19 -9.85
N ARG A 227 -30.64 9.01 -9.67
CA ARG A 227 -30.75 10.48 -9.60
C ARG A 227 -31.37 11.07 -10.87
N ASP A 228 -30.87 10.64 -12.02
CA ASP A 228 -31.40 11.11 -13.32
C ASP A 228 -32.86 10.73 -13.50
N THR A 229 -33.25 9.52 -13.09
CA THR A 229 -34.62 9.05 -13.12
C THR A 229 -35.50 9.84 -12.17
N LEU A 230 -35.08 10.12 -10.95
CA LEU A 230 -35.85 10.90 -9.98
C LEU A 230 -35.99 12.36 -10.41
N ASN A 231 -34.98 12.95 -11.04
CA ASN A 231 -35.04 14.31 -11.57
C ASN A 231 -35.99 14.46 -12.80
N ALA A 232 -36.13 13.39 -13.59
CA ALA A 232 -36.96 13.35 -14.77
C ALA A 232 -38.38 12.83 -14.50
N ARG A 233 -38.73 12.55 -13.24
CA ARG A 233 -39.95 11.89 -12.85
C ARG A 233 -41.13 12.85 -12.79
N ASP A 234 -42.27 12.43 -13.36
CA ASP A 234 -43.59 13.00 -13.08
C ASP A 234 -44.11 12.47 -11.73
N GLU A 235 -44.72 13.32 -10.91
CA GLU A 235 -45.22 12.99 -9.57
C GLU A 235 -46.38 11.97 -9.54
N THR A 236 -46.82 11.51 -10.69
CA THR A 236 -48.02 10.69 -10.83
C THR A 236 -47.85 9.18 -10.63
N HIS A 237 -46.61 8.69 -10.55
CA HIS A 237 -46.36 7.25 -10.48
C HIS A 237 -45.62 6.85 -9.21
N GLU A 238 -46.10 5.82 -8.54
CA GLU A 238 -45.43 5.21 -7.40
C GLU A 238 -44.18 4.46 -7.83
N CYS A 239 -43.17 4.44 -6.99
CA CYS A 239 -41.91 3.71 -7.19
C CYS A 239 -41.50 3.03 -5.89
N ALA A 240 -40.67 2.02 -6.00
CA ALA A 240 -40.07 1.34 -4.85
C ALA A 240 -38.57 1.25 -4.99
N LEU A 241 -37.86 1.35 -3.86
CA LEU A 241 -36.42 1.07 -3.74
C LEU A 241 -36.26 -0.11 -2.79
N LEU A 242 -35.66 -1.18 -3.30
CA LEU A 242 -35.36 -2.38 -2.53
C LEU A 242 -33.89 -2.43 -2.25
N LEU A 243 -33.52 -2.81 -1.02
CA LEU A 243 -32.18 -3.19 -0.63
C LEU A 243 -32.19 -4.70 -0.39
N VAL A 244 -31.30 -5.41 -1.06
CA VAL A 244 -31.11 -6.86 -0.94
C VAL A 244 -29.70 -7.09 -0.40
N ASP A 245 -29.61 -7.78 0.71
CA ASP A 245 -28.33 -8.14 1.37
C ASP A 245 -28.21 -9.67 1.44
N ILE A 246 -27.01 -10.19 1.13
CA ILE A 246 -26.76 -11.62 1.14
C ILE A 246 -26.22 -12.05 2.50
N ASP A 247 -27.01 -12.84 3.21
CA ASP A 247 -26.63 -13.36 4.50
C ASP A 247 -25.42 -14.31 4.41
N ASN A 248 -24.53 -14.18 5.40
CA ASN A 248 -23.37 -15.06 5.59
C ASN A 248 -22.38 -15.13 4.42
N MET A 249 -22.33 -14.14 3.53
CA MET A 249 -21.42 -14.09 2.39
C MET A 249 -19.94 -14.24 2.79
N LYS A 250 -19.58 -13.64 3.92
CA LYS A 250 -18.22 -13.77 4.48
C LYS A 250 -17.88 -15.20 4.87
N ARG A 251 -18.81 -15.92 5.52
CA ARG A 251 -18.61 -17.31 5.91
C ARG A 251 -18.50 -18.21 4.69
N MET A 252 -19.30 -17.98 3.66
CA MET A 252 -19.22 -18.70 2.39
C MET A 252 -17.86 -18.50 1.73
N ASN A 253 -17.33 -17.27 1.70
CA ASN A 253 -16.00 -16.99 1.17
C ASN A 253 -14.88 -17.64 2.00
N ASP A 254 -15.02 -17.68 3.33
CA ASP A 254 -14.03 -18.29 4.24
C ASP A 254 -14.03 -19.84 4.12
N GLU A 255 -15.19 -20.48 3.88
CA GLU A 255 -15.34 -21.95 3.78
C GLU A 255 -15.08 -22.49 2.35
N LEU A 256 -15.62 -21.84 1.33
CA LEU A 256 -15.63 -22.34 -0.06
C LEU A 256 -14.67 -21.59 -0.99
N GLY A 257 -14.08 -20.50 -0.50
CA GLY A 257 -13.18 -19.66 -1.26
C GLY A 257 -13.88 -18.56 -2.07
N LYS A 258 -13.11 -17.53 -2.38
CA LYS A 258 -13.61 -16.31 -3.03
C LYS A 258 -14.24 -16.57 -4.41
N LEU A 259 -13.72 -17.56 -5.17
CA LEU A 259 -14.25 -17.87 -6.50
C LEU A 259 -15.70 -18.33 -6.44
N VAL A 260 -16.04 -19.18 -5.47
CA VAL A 260 -17.41 -19.64 -5.26
C VAL A 260 -18.33 -18.51 -4.84
N GLY A 261 -17.82 -17.60 -3.97
CA GLY A 261 -18.56 -16.41 -3.60
C GLY A 261 -18.82 -15.46 -4.77
N ASP A 262 -17.86 -15.28 -5.65
CA ASP A 262 -18.01 -14.45 -6.85
C ASP A 262 -19.06 -15.08 -7.81
N MET A 263 -19.03 -16.40 -8.02
CA MET A 263 -20.07 -17.12 -8.80
C MET A 263 -21.47 -16.99 -8.18
N PHE A 264 -21.57 -17.03 -6.85
CA PHE A 264 -22.86 -16.83 -6.17
C PHE A 264 -23.41 -15.42 -6.38
N LEU A 265 -22.54 -14.40 -6.32
CA LEU A 265 -22.92 -13.01 -6.63
C LEU A 265 -23.40 -12.83 -8.08
N GLU A 266 -22.76 -13.51 -9.05
CA GLU A 266 -23.20 -13.54 -10.45
C GLU A 266 -24.61 -14.13 -10.56
N ASN A 267 -24.87 -15.28 -9.94
CA ASN A 267 -26.18 -15.93 -9.95
C ASN A 267 -27.28 -15.05 -9.34
N VAL A 268 -26.97 -14.35 -8.23
CA VAL A 268 -27.92 -13.40 -7.61
C VAL A 268 -28.23 -12.24 -8.57
N ALA A 269 -27.23 -11.69 -9.24
CA ALA A 269 -27.44 -10.62 -10.20
C ALA A 269 -28.27 -11.08 -11.41
N GLU A 270 -28.03 -12.27 -11.95
CA GLU A 270 -28.82 -12.89 -13.02
C GLU A 270 -30.27 -13.11 -12.55
N PHE A 271 -30.47 -13.65 -11.35
CA PHE A 271 -31.79 -13.83 -10.77
C PHE A 271 -32.54 -12.52 -10.66
N LEU A 272 -31.93 -11.47 -10.06
CA LEU A 272 -32.55 -10.15 -9.95
C LEU A 272 -32.91 -9.58 -11.33
N THR A 273 -32.02 -9.72 -12.31
CA THR A 273 -32.26 -9.25 -13.68
C THR A 273 -33.39 -10.02 -14.36
N SER A 274 -33.62 -11.29 -14.03
CA SER A 274 -34.70 -12.12 -14.58
C SER A 274 -36.07 -11.78 -14.03
N ILE A 275 -36.16 -11.35 -12.76
CA ILE A 275 -37.44 -11.07 -12.09
C ILE A 275 -37.90 -9.62 -12.23
N PHE A 276 -36.99 -8.67 -12.40
CA PHE A 276 -37.32 -7.25 -12.61
C PHE A 276 -37.32 -6.90 -14.10
N ARG A 277 -37.91 -5.78 -14.45
CA ARG A 277 -38.07 -5.35 -15.85
C ARG A 277 -36.84 -4.64 -16.36
N GLY A 278 -36.60 -4.62 -17.65
CA GLY A 278 -35.51 -3.84 -18.25
C GLY A 278 -35.61 -2.31 -18.03
N SER A 279 -36.81 -1.83 -17.61
CA SER A 279 -37.01 -0.43 -17.21
C SER A 279 -36.57 -0.14 -15.79
N ASP A 280 -36.44 -1.17 -14.94
CA ASP A 280 -36.01 -1.02 -13.55
C ASP A 280 -34.50 -0.90 -13.49
N ILE A 281 -33.97 -0.26 -12.45
CA ILE A 281 -32.53 -0.05 -12.30
C ILE A 281 -32.04 -1.05 -11.26
N ILE A 282 -31.09 -1.89 -11.66
CA ILE A 282 -30.51 -2.92 -10.78
C ILE A 282 -29.01 -2.64 -10.67
N GLY A 283 -28.48 -2.64 -9.44
CA GLY A 283 -27.05 -2.42 -9.21
C GLY A 283 -26.55 -3.07 -7.94
N ARG A 284 -25.24 -3.35 -7.95
CA ARG A 284 -24.50 -3.81 -6.77
C ARG A 284 -23.86 -2.62 -6.07
N VAL A 285 -24.26 -2.35 -4.83
CA VAL A 285 -23.87 -1.13 -4.10
C VAL A 285 -22.85 -1.38 -2.98
N GLY A 286 -22.70 -2.64 -2.58
CA GLY A 286 -21.75 -3.09 -1.55
C GLY A 286 -21.06 -4.38 -1.95
N GLY A 287 -20.39 -5.03 -0.99
CA GLY A 287 -19.75 -6.32 -1.19
C GLY A 287 -20.75 -7.44 -1.47
N ASP A 288 -21.83 -7.45 -0.70
CA ASP A 288 -22.95 -8.39 -0.66
C ASP A 288 -24.31 -7.71 -0.80
N GLU A 289 -24.30 -6.38 -1.03
CA GLU A 289 -25.51 -5.55 -1.09
C GLU A 289 -25.89 -5.21 -2.53
N PHE A 290 -27.16 -5.44 -2.88
CA PHE A 290 -27.76 -5.07 -4.16
C PHE A 290 -28.90 -4.08 -3.93
N MET A 291 -29.11 -3.20 -4.89
CA MET A 291 -30.26 -2.30 -4.92
C MET A 291 -31.03 -2.45 -6.21
N VAL A 292 -32.37 -2.42 -6.07
CA VAL A 292 -33.31 -2.42 -7.20
C VAL A 292 -34.23 -1.23 -7.05
N TYR A 293 -34.29 -0.38 -8.08
CA TYR A 293 -35.25 0.69 -8.17
C TYR A 293 -36.30 0.32 -9.19
N VAL A 294 -37.52 0.12 -8.70
CA VAL A 294 -38.70 -0.24 -9.51
C VAL A 294 -39.41 1.02 -9.95
N ARG A 295 -39.47 1.22 -11.29
CA ARG A 295 -40.23 2.32 -11.91
C ARG A 295 -41.65 1.90 -12.06
N ASN A 296 -42.60 2.79 -11.76
CA ASN A 296 -44.02 2.57 -11.95
C ASN A 296 -44.53 1.30 -11.25
N LEU A 297 -44.57 1.34 -9.93
CA LEU A 297 -45.07 0.26 -9.09
C LEU A 297 -46.53 -0.02 -9.44
N LYS A 298 -46.88 -1.28 -9.75
CA LYS A 298 -48.24 -1.67 -10.09
C LYS A 298 -49.14 -1.83 -8.87
N SER A 299 -48.61 -2.45 -7.82
CA SER A 299 -49.24 -2.63 -6.51
C SER A 299 -48.19 -3.14 -5.53
N GLU A 300 -48.43 -2.95 -4.25
CA GLU A 300 -47.60 -3.52 -3.18
C GLU A 300 -47.63 -5.06 -3.22
N ASP A 301 -48.80 -5.66 -3.50
CA ASP A 301 -48.95 -7.13 -3.61
C ASP A 301 -48.07 -7.71 -4.75
N TRP A 302 -47.94 -6.99 -5.86
CA TRP A 302 -47.09 -7.41 -6.96
C TRP A 302 -45.62 -7.44 -6.52
N LEU A 303 -45.17 -6.45 -5.73
CA LEU A 303 -43.83 -6.39 -5.22
C LEU A 303 -43.57 -7.50 -4.18
N ALA A 304 -44.52 -7.70 -3.25
CA ALA A 304 -44.45 -8.76 -2.26
C ALA A 304 -44.32 -10.15 -2.91
N GLY A 305 -45.10 -10.41 -3.99
CA GLY A 305 -44.97 -11.64 -4.75
C GLY A 305 -43.64 -11.82 -5.54
N LYS A 306 -42.86 -10.76 -5.70
CA LYS A 306 -41.49 -10.83 -6.28
C LYS A 306 -40.41 -11.09 -5.23
N CYS A 307 -40.72 -10.74 -3.97
CA CYS A 307 -39.77 -10.89 -2.84
C CYS A 307 -40.02 -12.17 -2.00
N SER A 308 -41.10 -12.90 -2.25
CA SER A 308 -41.42 -14.22 -1.68
C SER A 308 -40.88 -15.36 -2.56
#